data_13c7e4ae0b908ccd341732f966f52f2c
#
_entry.id   13c7e4ae0b908ccd341732f966f52f2c
#
_cell.length_a   1.000
_cell.length_b   1.000
_cell.length_c   1.000
_cell.angle_alpha   90.00
_cell.angle_beta   90.00
_cell.angle_gamma   90.00
#
_symmetry.space_group_name_H-M   'P 1'
#
loop_
_entity.id
_entity.type
_entity.pdbx_description
1 polymer ?
#
loop_
_entity_poly.entity_id
_entity_poly.type
_entity_poly.pdbx_seq_one_letter_code
_entity_poly.pdbx_strand_id
1 'polypeptide(L)'
;PSPWQLRVRGVGVIAEDRGNVTGIPGSDLSYSRSVTPELDISYYFTDNIAVELILATTYANINGRGTIASLGKIGRTWILPPTLTLQYHFTNFGAFKPYVGVGVNYTMFYDQKAVGVSHLDVKDTFGAALQVGFDYMIDEHWGVNFDVKKLFLEPKFNATLADGLTRVRGKAKLNPWLIGAGVTYRF
;
A
#
# COMPACT_ATOMS: atom_id res chain seq x y z
N PRO A 1 25.88 10.61 16.25
CA PRO A 1 24.82 9.70 15.84
C PRO A 1 24.87 9.40 14.34
N SER A 2 24.53 8.19 13.99
CA SER A 2 24.43 7.78 12.59
C SER A 2 23.20 8.39 11.92
N PRO A 3 23.25 8.72 10.63
CA PRO A 3 22.08 9.18 9.89
C PRO A 3 21.10 8.07 9.53
N TRP A 4 21.42 6.81 9.80
CA TRP A 4 20.61 5.65 9.42
C TRP A 4 19.63 5.25 10.51
N GLN A 5 18.46 4.79 10.08
CA GLN A 5 17.40 4.30 10.94
C GLN A 5 16.65 3.17 10.27
N LEU A 6 16.26 2.16 11.05
CA LEU A 6 15.38 1.09 10.60
C LEU A 6 14.08 1.13 11.38
N ARG A 7 12.98 0.78 10.71
CA ARG A 7 11.69 0.51 11.34
C ARG A 7 11.16 -0.83 10.87
N VAL A 8 10.55 -1.55 11.79
CA VAL A 8 9.78 -2.76 11.50
C VAL A 8 8.37 -2.52 12.01
N ARG A 9 7.40 -2.63 11.11
CA ARG A 9 5.99 -2.36 11.42
C ARG A 9 5.12 -3.53 11.06
N GLY A 10 3.99 -3.69 11.80
CA GLY A 10 2.83 -4.39 11.29
C GLY A 10 1.88 -3.35 10.72
N VAL A 11 1.43 -3.55 9.49
CA VAL A 11 0.63 -2.58 8.75
C VAL A 11 -0.70 -3.19 8.35
N GLY A 12 -1.79 -2.54 8.75
CA GLY A 12 -3.13 -2.85 8.25
C GLY A 12 -3.41 -2.07 6.98
N VAL A 13 -3.88 -2.77 5.96
CA VAL A 13 -4.20 -2.19 4.66
C VAL A 13 -5.71 -2.09 4.52
N ILE A 14 -6.22 -0.87 4.33
CA ILE A 14 -7.63 -0.59 4.09
C ILE A 14 -7.75 0.05 2.72
N ALA A 15 -8.13 -0.76 1.73
CA ALA A 15 -8.32 -0.29 0.37
C ALA A 15 -9.71 0.32 0.18
N GLU A 16 -9.83 1.21 -0.79
CA GLU A 16 -11.10 1.71 -1.27
C GLU A 16 -11.79 0.57 -2.04
N ASP A 17 -12.97 0.11 -1.55
CA ASP A 17 -13.68 -1.02 -2.15
C ASP A 17 -14.44 -0.61 -3.41
N ARG A 18 -13.71 -0.11 -4.42
CA ARG A 18 -14.29 0.35 -5.69
C ARG A 18 -13.52 -0.14 -6.90
N GLY A 19 -14.17 -0.03 -8.02
CA GLY A 19 -13.62 -0.33 -9.33
C GLY A 19 -14.74 -0.43 -10.36
N ASN A 20 -14.35 -0.63 -11.61
CA ASN A 20 -15.30 -0.82 -12.68
C ASN A 20 -14.79 -1.80 -13.73
N VAL A 21 -15.71 -2.35 -14.51
CA VAL A 21 -15.42 -3.13 -15.70
C VAL A 21 -16.02 -2.36 -16.88
N THR A 22 -15.19 -2.01 -17.85
CA THR A 22 -15.59 -1.28 -19.04
C THR A 22 -16.59 -2.10 -19.87
N GLY A 23 -17.72 -1.51 -20.22
CA GLY A 23 -18.78 -2.18 -20.98
C GLY A 23 -19.82 -2.90 -20.13
N ILE A 24 -19.68 -2.92 -18.81
CA ILE A 24 -20.66 -3.48 -17.88
C ILE A 24 -21.08 -2.38 -16.90
N PRO A 25 -22.18 -1.65 -17.19
CA PRO A 25 -22.64 -0.60 -16.29
C PRO A 25 -23.04 -1.14 -14.91
N GLY A 26 -22.72 -0.38 -13.87
CA GLY A 26 -23.03 -0.74 -12.49
C GLY A 26 -22.10 -1.81 -11.89
N SER A 27 -21.05 -2.20 -12.61
CA SER A 27 -20.04 -3.11 -12.05
C SER A 27 -19.22 -2.42 -10.99
N ASP A 28 -18.78 -3.20 -9.99
CA ASP A 28 -17.92 -2.73 -8.90
C ASP A 28 -17.01 -3.86 -8.42
N LEU A 29 -16.00 -3.53 -7.67
CA LEU A 29 -15.01 -4.47 -7.14
C LEU A 29 -14.85 -4.28 -5.64
N SER A 30 -14.53 -5.36 -4.94
CA SER A 30 -14.12 -5.31 -3.54
C SER A 30 -12.81 -6.05 -3.35
N TYR A 31 -12.09 -5.71 -2.27
CA TYR A 31 -10.77 -6.21 -1.98
C TYR A 31 -10.71 -6.73 -0.55
N SER A 32 -9.89 -7.77 -0.34
CA SER A 32 -9.64 -8.26 1.02
C SER A 32 -8.75 -7.28 1.79
N ARG A 33 -8.97 -7.22 3.09
CA ARG A 33 -8.09 -6.52 4.03
C ARG A 33 -7.03 -7.47 4.55
N SER A 34 -5.85 -6.93 4.86
CA SER A 34 -4.76 -7.74 5.37
C SER A 34 -3.89 -6.93 6.32
N VAL A 35 -3.17 -7.66 7.18
CA VAL A 35 -2.07 -7.11 7.97
C VAL A 35 -0.78 -7.69 7.41
N THR A 36 0.20 -6.83 7.15
CA THR A 36 1.45 -7.23 6.53
C THR A 36 2.65 -6.66 7.30
N PRO A 37 3.76 -7.39 7.36
CA PRO A 37 5.01 -6.83 7.88
C PRO A 37 5.61 -5.84 6.90
N GLU A 38 6.23 -4.80 7.44
CA GLU A 38 6.88 -3.75 6.66
C GLU A 38 8.25 -3.47 7.24
N LEU A 39 9.24 -3.32 6.35
CA LEU A 39 10.59 -2.89 6.69
C LEU A 39 10.84 -1.53 6.07
N ASP A 40 11.30 -0.58 6.87
CA ASP A 40 11.56 0.79 6.42
C ASP A 40 13.00 1.17 6.73
N ILE A 41 13.67 1.72 5.74
CA ILE A 41 15.05 2.20 5.85
C ILE A 41 15.03 3.70 5.67
N SER A 42 15.50 4.44 6.67
CA SER A 42 15.52 5.90 6.66
C SER A 42 16.93 6.44 6.71
N TYR A 43 17.15 7.53 5.98
CA TYR A 43 18.39 8.29 6.03
C TYR A 43 18.07 9.75 6.35
N TYR A 44 18.69 10.27 7.41
CA TYR A 44 18.52 11.64 7.86
C TYR A 44 19.58 12.54 7.22
N PHE A 45 19.15 13.49 6.40
CA PHE A 45 20.06 14.53 5.88
C PHE A 45 20.36 15.58 6.94
N THR A 46 19.36 15.87 7.77
CA THR A 46 19.46 16.75 8.94
C THR A 46 18.65 16.10 10.07
N ASP A 47 18.65 16.72 11.26
CA ASP A 47 17.81 16.25 12.36
C ASP A 47 16.30 16.30 12.03
N ASN A 48 15.92 17.10 11.05
CA ASN A 48 14.53 17.34 10.69
C ASN A 48 14.14 16.72 9.35
N ILE A 49 15.08 16.52 8.42
CA ILE A 49 14.78 16.10 7.06
C ILE A 49 15.37 14.70 6.81
N ALA A 50 14.50 13.77 6.42
CA ALA A 50 14.87 12.40 6.13
C ALA A 50 14.17 11.90 4.87
N VAL A 51 14.76 10.90 4.23
CA VAL A 51 14.07 10.07 3.23
C VAL A 51 13.86 8.68 3.82
N GLU A 52 12.76 8.06 3.47
CA GLU A 52 12.43 6.71 3.90
C GLU A 52 12.05 5.85 2.72
N LEU A 53 12.72 4.70 2.59
CA LEU A 53 12.34 3.65 1.65
C LEU A 53 11.53 2.61 2.39
N ILE A 54 10.31 2.40 1.95
CA ILE A 54 9.31 1.54 2.58
C ILE A 54 9.14 0.29 1.73
N LEU A 55 9.38 -0.88 2.32
CA LEU A 55 9.33 -2.17 1.66
C LEU A 55 8.34 -3.09 2.38
N ALA A 56 7.34 -3.55 1.64
CA ALA A 56 6.35 -4.49 2.13
C ALA A 56 5.82 -5.33 0.98
N THR A 57 5.23 -6.47 1.30
CA THR A 57 4.49 -7.25 0.32
C THR A 57 3.20 -7.74 0.95
N THR A 58 2.12 -7.73 0.20
CA THR A 58 0.81 -8.18 0.67
C THR A 58 0.07 -8.92 -0.43
N TYR A 59 -1.00 -9.59 -0.04
CA TYR A 59 -1.82 -10.43 -0.90
C TYR A 59 -3.24 -9.88 -0.93
N ALA A 60 -3.81 -9.76 -2.12
CA ALA A 60 -5.15 -9.24 -2.30
C ALA A 60 -6.02 -10.20 -3.11
N ASN A 61 -7.26 -10.37 -2.67
CA ASN A 61 -8.33 -11.00 -3.43
C ASN A 61 -9.19 -9.92 -4.06
N ILE A 62 -9.54 -10.10 -5.34
CA ILE A 62 -10.40 -9.19 -6.08
C ILE A 62 -11.74 -9.90 -6.28
N ASN A 63 -12.82 -9.28 -5.83
CA ASN A 63 -14.18 -9.84 -5.93
C ASN A 63 -15.05 -8.92 -6.78
N GLY A 64 -15.95 -9.52 -7.56
CA GLY A 64 -16.97 -8.79 -8.30
C GLY A 64 -18.10 -8.34 -7.37
N ARG A 65 -18.62 -7.15 -7.62
CA ARG A 65 -19.76 -6.54 -6.91
C ARG A 65 -20.66 -5.79 -7.88
N GLY A 66 -21.82 -5.34 -7.40
CA GLY A 66 -22.80 -4.66 -8.24
C GLY A 66 -23.33 -5.60 -9.30
N THR A 67 -23.36 -5.19 -10.56
CA THR A 67 -23.88 -6.00 -11.69
C THR A 67 -23.02 -7.22 -12.00
N ILE A 68 -21.79 -7.29 -11.48
CA ILE A 68 -20.89 -8.43 -11.65
C ILE A 68 -20.74 -9.27 -10.38
N ALA A 69 -21.62 -9.10 -9.40
CA ALA A 69 -21.55 -9.84 -8.14
C ALA A 69 -21.60 -11.35 -8.35
N SER A 70 -22.30 -11.83 -9.40
CA SER A 70 -22.38 -13.25 -9.74
C SER A 70 -21.03 -13.87 -10.13
N LEU A 71 -20.05 -13.07 -10.50
CA LEU A 71 -18.68 -13.56 -10.77
C LEU A 71 -17.97 -13.98 -9.49
N GLY A 72 -18.38 -13.41 -8.33
CA GLY A 72 -17.73 -13.69 -7.05
C GLY A 72 -16.27 -13.25 -7.07
N LYS A 73 -15.37 -14.13 -6.64
CA LYS A 73 -13.94 -13.85 -6.64
C LYS A 73 -13.40 -13.88 -8.07
N ILE A 74 -12.92 -12.72 -8.56
CA ILE A 74 -12.37 -12.58 -9.91
C ILE A 74 -10.95 -13.14 -9.98
N GLY A 75 -10.15 -12.90 -8.95
CA GLY A 75 -8.77 -13.36 -8.93
C GLY A 75 -8.04 -12.92 -7.68
N ARG A 76 -6.74 -13.14 -7.70
CA ARG A 76 -5.85 -12.76 -6.60
C ARG A 76 -4.49 -12.38 -7.15
N THR A 77 -3.77 -11.55 -6.41
CA THR A 77 -2.44 -11.10 -6.78
C THR A 77 -1.62 -10.75 -5.54
N TRP A 78 -0.31 -10.92 -5.64
CA TRP A 78 0.62 -10.34 -4.68
C TRP A 78 0.91 -8.90 -5.08
N ILE A 79 1.03 -8.03 -4.09
CA ILE A 79 1.26 -6.61 -4.26
C ILE A 79 2.58 -6.25 -3.59
N LEU A 80 3.47 -5.63 -4.33
CA LEU A 80 4.73 -5.11 -3.83
C LEU A 80 4.77 -3.60 -4.09
N PRO A 81 4.49 -2.76 -3.08
CA PRO A 81 4.41 -1.32 -3.22
C PRO A 81 5.62 -0.59 -2.62
N PRO A 82 6.83 -0.67 -3.21
CA PRO A 82 7.92 0.15 -2.72
C PRO A 82 7.55 1.61 -2.77
N THR A 83 7.80 2.32 -1.68
CA THR A 83 7.42 3.72 -1.51
C THR A 83 8.62 4.50 -1.01
N LEU A 84 8.88 5.64 -1.63
CA LEU A 84 9.94 6.56 -1.20
C LEU A 84 9.29 7.85 -0.75
N THR A 85 9.50 8.22 0.51
CA THR A 85 8.96 9.45 1.08
C THR A 85 10.05 10.39 1.52
N LEU A 86 9.79 11.69 1.36
CA LEU A 86 10.57 12.76 1.97
C LEU A 86 9.80 13.22 3.20
N GLN A 87 10.45 13.19 4.36
CA GLN A 87 9.83 13.45 5.65
C GLN A 87 10.43 14.67 6.33
N TYR A 88 9.56 15.41 7.01
CA TYR A 88 9.98 16.45 7.95
C TYR A 88 9.62 16.00 9.37
N HIS A 89 10.64 15.93 10.24
CA HIS A 89 10.52 15.53 11.63
C HIS A 89 10.57 16.73 12.55
N PHE A 90 9.58 16.82 13.43
CA PHE A 90 9.50 17.85 14.45
C PHE A 90 10.27 17.37 15.68
N THR A 91 11.29 18.11 16.09
CA THR A 91 12.20 17.69 17.16
C THR A 91 12.05 18.51 18.45
N ASN A 92 11.00 19.33 18.55
CA ASN A 92 10.79 20.25 19.67
C ASN A 92 10.05 19.64 20.85
N PHE A 93 9.70 18.34 20.79
CA PHE A 93 8.83 17.69 21.76
C PHE A 93 9.55 16.61 22.58
N GLY A 94 10.86 16.67 22.67
CA GLY A 94 11.66 15.70 23.40
C GLY A 94 11.61 14.30 22.78
N ALA A 95 11.20 13.31 23.57
CA ALA A 95 11.08 11.92 23.12
C ALA A 95 9.99 11.68 22.08
N PHE A 96 8.97 12.53 22.06
CA PHE A 96 7.89 12.47 21.06
C PHE A 96 8.31 13.21 19.79
N LYS A 97 8.41 12.48 18.69
CA LYS A 97 8.94 12.98 17.42
C LYS A 97 7.92 12.75 16.30
N PRO A 98 6.95 13.66 16.13
CA PRO A 98 6.00 13.56 15.02
C PRO A 98 6.68 13.94 13.71
N TYR A 99 6.13 13.40 12.61
CA TYR A 99 6.61 13.71 11.26
C TYR A 99 5.48 13.71 10.25
N VAL A 100 5.72 14.43 9.17
CA VAL A 100 4.89 14.42 7.97
C VAL A 100 5.76 14.08 6.77
N GLY A 101 5.18 13.46 5.76
CA GLY A 101 5.92 13.07 4.57
C GLY A 101 5.08 13.09 3.31
N VAL A 102 5.76 13.26 2.19
CA VAL A 102 5.19 13.15 0.84
C VAL A 102 6.13 12.29 0.01
N GLY A 103 5.58 11.55 -0.91
CA GLY A 103 6.42 10.69 -1.71
C GLY A 103 5.73 10.08 -2.92
N VAL A 104 6.41 9.11 -3.50
CA VAL A 104 5.96 8.37 -4.66
C VAL A 104 5.96 6.88 -4.35
N ASN A 105 5.01 6.19 -4.92
CA ASN A 105 4.86 4.76 -4.82
C ASN A 105 4.88 4.16 -6.22
N TYR A 106 5.59 3.04 -6.37
CA TYR A 106 5.48 2.19 -7.55
C TYR A 106 4.96 0.84 -7.09
N THR A 107 3.72 0.52 -7.45
CA THR A 107 3.10 -0.74 -7.04
C THR A 107 3.21 -1.75 -8.16
N MET A 108 3.85 -2.89 -7.85
CA MET A 108 3.98 -4.03 -8.73
C MET A 108 2.99 -5.12 -8.31
N PHE A 109 2.33 -5.72 -9.29
CA PHE A 109 1.43 -6.85 -9.09
C PHE A 109 2.08 -8.06 -9.74
N TYR A 110 2.24 -9.14 -8.98
CA TYR A 110 2.91 -10.33 -9.45
C TYR A 110 2.20 -11.60 -8.96
N ASP A 111 2.56 -12.73 -9.55
CA ASP A 111 1.98 -14.04 -9.23
C ASP A 111 0.44 -13.99 -9.27
N GLN A 112 -0.09 -13.40 -10.33
CA GLN A 112 -1.53 -13.18 -10.51
C GLN A 112 -2.20 -14.48 -10.90
N LYS A 113 -3.34 -14.78 -10.23
CA LYS A 113 -4.14 -15.97 -10.50
C LYS A 113 -5.58 -15.59 -10.75
N ALA A 114 -6.14 -16.10 -11.85
CA ALA A 114 -7.55 -15.96 -12.16
C ALA A 114 -8.37 -17.00 -11.38
N VAL A 115 -9.49 -16.53 -10.80
CA VAL A 115 -10.46 -17.36 -10.11
C VAL A 115 -11.84 -16.86 -10.56
N GLY A 116 -12.71 -17.74 -11.05
CA GLY A 116 -14.02 -17.34 -11.58
C GLY A 116 -13.97 -16.64 -12.94
N VAL A 117 -12.77 -16.36 -13.47
CA VAL A 117 -12.51 -15.91 -14.85
C VAL A 117 -11.33 -16.74 -15.38
N SER A 118 -11.16 -16.81 -16.69
CA SER A 118 -10.11 -17.66 -17.27
C SER A 118 -8.74 -16.99 -17.28
N HIS A 119 -8.69 -15.68 -17.20
CA HIS A 119 -7.44 -14.92 -17.20
C HIS A 119 -7.61 -13.60 -16.44
N LEU A 120 -6.59 -13.21 -15.70
CA LEU A 120 -6.52 -11.94 -14.99
C LEU A 120 -5.13 -11.33 -15.17
N ASP A 121 -5.09 -10.04 -15.52
CA ASP A 121 -3.86 -9.27 -15.61
C ASP A 121 -4.08 -7.89 -14.98
N VAL A 122 -3.35 -7.61 -13.90
CA VAL A 122 -3.37 -6.33 -13.19
C VAL A 122 -2.08 -5.58 -13.50
N LYS A 123 -2.20 -4.34 -13.96
CA LYS A 123 -1.06 -3.54 -14.39
C LYS A 123 -0.38 -2.86 -13.21
N ASP A 124 0.96 -2.78 -13.27
CA ASP A 124 1.74 -1.98 -12.35
C ASP A 124 1.36 -0.50 -12.45
N THR A 125 1.46 0.22 -11.36
CA THR A 125 1.05 1.62 -11.31
C THR A 125 1.94 2.46 -10.42
N PHE A 126 2.09 3.73 -10.80
CA PHE A 126 2.67 4.77 -9.94
C PHE A 126 1.57 5.48 -9.17
N GLY A 127 1.90 5.95 -7.99
CA GLY A 127 1.00 6.77 -7.20
C GLY A 127 1.74 7.75 -6.31
N ALA A 128 1.01 8.74 -5.83
CA ALA A 128 1.48 9.64 -4.79
C ALA A 128 1.24 9.02 -3.41
N ALA A 129 2.06 9.42 -2.45
CA ALA A 129 1.93 9.01 -1.06
C ALA A 129 1.93 10.21 -0.14
N LEU A 130 1.04 10.21 0.83
CA LEU A 130 1.05 11.13 1.96
C LEU A 130 1.23 10.32 3.24
N GLN A 131 1.98 10.88 4.18
CA GLN A 131 2.36 10.17 5.40
C GLN A 131 2.32 11.10 6.59
N VAL A 132 1.82 10.60 7.70
CA VAL A 132 1.90 11.26 9.00
C VAL A 132 2.12 10.20 10.07
N GLY A 133 2.94 10.50 11.03
CA GLY A 133 3.20 9.56 12.11
C GLY A 133 4.05 10.18 13.21
N PHE A 134 4.47 9.33 14.13
CA PHE A 134 5.39 9.74 15.18
C PHE A 134 6.25 8.56 15.64
N ASP A 135 7.44 8.90 16.13
CA ASP A 135 8.28 8.03 16.94
C ASP A 135 8.23 8.52 18.38
N TYR A 136 8.08 7.59 19.31
CA TYR A 136 8.30 7.87 20.72
C TYR A 136 9.56 7.13 21.16
N MET A 137 10.63 7.87 21.39
CA MET A 137 11.94 7.30 21.71
C MET A 137 12.02 6.91 23.19
N ILE A 138 12.34 5.64 23.43
CA ILE A 138 12.51 5.09 24.79
C ILE A 138 13.92 5.41 25.29
N ASP A 139 14.91 5.33 24.38
CA ASP A 139 16.29 5.69 24.64
C ASP A 139 16.90 6.31 23.37
N GLU A 140 18.23 6.41 23.28
CA GLU A 140 18.91 7.04 22.14
C GLU A 140 18.78 6.24 20.85
N HIS A 141 18.45 4.95 20.94
CA HIS A 141 18.40 4.05 19.78
C HIS A 141 17.01 3.48 19.53
N TRP A 142 16.30 3.09 20.58
CA TRP A 142 15.04 2.37 20.47
C TRP A 142 13.84 3.30 20.67
N GLY A 143 12.83 3.08 19.86
CA GLY A 143 11.55 3.77 19.99
C GLY A 143 10.39 2.93 19.48
N VAL A 144 9.19 3.40 19.73
CA VAL A 144 7.96 2.86 19.13
C VAL A 144 7.46 3.83 18.09
N ASN A 145 6.80 3.30 17.06
CA ASN A 145 6.33 4.09 15.92
C ASN A 145 4.86 3.82 15.64
N PHE A 146 4.15 4.86 15.30
CA PHE A 146 2.82 4.80 14.73
C PHE A 146 2.80 5.65 13.46
N ASP A 147 2.21 5.11 12.37
CA ASP A 147 2.29 5.71 11.05
C ASP A 147 0.99 5.49 10.28
N VAL A 148 0.56 6.52 9.59
CA VAL A 148 -0.60 6.46 8.68
C VAL A 148 -0.17 6.99 7.33
N LYS A 149 -0.40 6.20 6.29
CA LYS A 149 -0.14 6.59 4.90
C LYS A 149 -1.42 6.52 4.09
N LYS A 150 -1.53 7.42 3.13
CA LYS A 150 -2.53 7.35 2.07
C LYS A 150 -1.79 7.23 0.75
N LEU A 151 -2.04 6.15 0.02
CA LEU A 151 -1.56 5.96 -1.33
C LEU A 151 -2.68 6.23 -2.33
N PHE A 152 -2.33 6.84 -3.46
CA PHE A 152 -3.27 7.13 -4.53
C PHE A 152 -2.98 6.19 -5.69
N LEU A 153 -3.64 5.02 -5.69
CA LEU A 153 -3.39 3.92 -6.61
C LEU A 153 -4.67 3.45 -7.27
N GLU A 154 -4.71 3.53 -8.58
CA GLU A 154 -5.84 3.07 -9.38
C GLU A 154 -5.35 2.25 -10.57
N PRO A 155 -4.83 1.02 -10.35
CA PRO A 155 -4.31 0.19 -11.41
C PRO A 155 -5.41 -0.27 -12.36
N LYS A 156 -5.05 -0.42 -13.64
CA LYS A 156 -5.90 -1.01 -14.66
C LYS A 156 -5.67 -2.52 -14.71
N PHE A 157 -6.71 -3.26 -15.05
CA PHE A 157 -6.60 -4.70 -15.23
C PHE A 157 -7.35 -5.16 -16.47
N ASN A 158 -6.95 -6.34 -16.97
CA ASN A 158 -7.64 -7.08 -18.02
C ASN A 158 -8.01 -8.45 -17.47
N ALA A 159 -9.19 -8.94 -17.83
CA ALA A 159 -9.63 -10.29 -17.48
C ALA A 159 -10.31 -10.94 -18.66
N THR A 160 -10.20 -12.26 -18.77
CA THR A 160 -10.96 -13.09 -19.70
C THR A 160 -11.96 -13.90 -18.90
N LEU A 161 -13.24 -13.84 -19.27
CA LEU A 161 -14.29 -14.58 -18.56
C LEU A 161 -14.12 -16.08 -18.70
N ALA A 162 -14.86 -16.85 -17.89
CA ALA A 162 -14.74 -18.30 -17.82
C ALA A 162 -15.02 -19.02 -19.15
N ASP A 163 -15.71 -18.38 -20.11
CA ASP A 163 -15.92 -18.92 -21.45
C ASP A 163 -14.64 -18.94 -22.30
N GLY A 164 -13.56 -18.28 -21.84
CA GLY A 164 -12.28 -18.19 -22.54
C GLY A 164 -12.27 -17.26 -23.74
N LEU A 165 -13.42 -16.63 -24.06
CA LEU A 165 -13.59 -15.79 -25.26
C LEU A 165 -13.85 -14.33 -24.93
N THR A 166 -14.63 -14.04 -23.90
CA THR A 166 -15.03 -12.70 -23.52
C THR A 166 -13.93 -12.02 -22.71
N ARG A 167 -13.36 -10.95 -23.25
CA ARG A 167 -12.37 -10.12 -22.57
C ARG A 167 -13.02 -8.89 -21.99
N VAL A 168 -12.64 -8.55 -20.76
CA VAL A 168 -13.11 -7.35 -20.08
C VAL A 168 -11.92 -6.54 -19.58
N ARG A 169 -12.10 -5.23 -19.52
CA ARG A 169 -11.13 -4.30 -18.95
C ARG A 169 -11.78 -3.59 -17.78
N GLY A 170 -10.96 -3.23 -16.82
CA GLY A 170 -11.44 -2.50 -15.67
C GLY A 170 -10.35 -1.67 -15.02
N LYS A 171 -10.78 -0.91 -14.04
CA LYS A 171 -9.92 -0.08 -13.19
C LYS A 171 -10.22 -0.44 -11.76
N ALA A 172 -9.20 -0.82 -11.02
CA ALA A 172 -9.31 -1.06 -9.60
C ALA A 172 -8.97 0.24 -8.87
N LYS A 173 -9.82 0.66 -7.95
CA LYS A 173 -9.56 1.83 -7.09
C LYS A 173 -9.11 1.31 -5.74
N LEU A 174 -7.81 1.21 -5.55
CA LEU A 174 -7.22 0.74 -4.30
C LEU A 174 -7.10 1.88 -3.29
N ASN A 175 -6.49 2.98 -3.69
CA ASN A 175 -6.30 4.19 -2.87
C ASN A 175 -6.21 3.87 -1.37
N PRO A 176 -5.30 2.97 -0.94
CA PRO A 176 -5.37 2.40 0.38
C PRO A 176 -4.93 3.37 1.47
N TRP A 177 -5.54 3.21 2.64
CA TRP A 177 -4.98 3.68 3.88
C TRP A 177 -4.09 2.58 4.46
N LEU A 178 -2.89 2.95 4.87
CA LEU A 178 -1.94 2.05 5.51
C LEU A 178 -1.73 2.54 6.94
N ILE A 179 -2.21 1.74 7.90
CA ILE A 179 -2.11 2.07 9.33
C ILE A 179 -1.13 1.11 9.96
N GLY A 180 -0.02 1.63 10.43
CA GLY A 180 1.09 0.83 10.93
C GLY A 180 1.52 1.21 12.33
N ALA A 181 2.02 0.20 13.04
CA ALA A 181 2.67 0.36 14.33
C ALA A 181 3.86 -0.58 14.40
N GLY A 182 4.90 -0.18 15.07
CA GLY A 182 6.10 -0.98 15.16
C GLY A 182 7.18 -0.38 16.02
N VAL A 183 8.41 -0.82 15.72
CA VAL A 183 9.60 -0.46 16.48
C VAL A 183 10.58 0.27 15.57
N THR A 184 11.18 1.31 16.10
CA THR A 184 12.21 2.12 15.45
C THR A 184 13.55 1.85 16.12
N TYR A 185 14.59 1.66 15.31
CA TYR A 185 15.97 1.61 15.79
C TYR A 185 16.79 2.66 15.05
N ARG A 186 17.38 3.57 15.83
CA ARG A 186 18.28 4.63 15.33
C ARG A 186 19.74 4.22 15.60
N PHE A 187 20.51 4.07 14.55
CA PHE A 187 21.92 3.70 14.65
C PHE A 187 22.80 4.81 15.22
#